data_ddefe7b3436300c998a8e0796e3660a0
#
_entry.id   ddefe7b3436300c998a8e0796e3660a0
#
_cell.length_a   1.000
_cell.length_b   1.000
_cell.length_c   1.000
_cell.angle_alpha   90.00
_cell.angle_beta   90.00
_cell.angle_gamma   90.00
#
_symmetry.space_group_name_H-M   'P 1'
#
loop_
_entity.id
_entity.type
_entity.pdbx_description
1 polymer ?
#
loop_
_entity_poly.entity_id
_entity_poly.type
_entity_poly.pdbx_seq_one_letter_code
_entity_poly.pdbx_strand_id
1 'polypeptide(L)'
;MATKEANLDIILGASPSAIKYMGGYKTVVNLVNGLIQDLEIKTNVILHLDHGNYNDCINAINAGFKSIMYDGSKEDFKTNILNTQKIVNIAKKLDITVEAEVGRIGLDISKNKSLDIQKTNIEDAKKLANTGIDLLAVAIGNIHGQYESN
;
A
#
# COMPACT_ATOMS: atom_id res chain seq x y z
N MET A 1 -20.38 2.17 6.75
CA MET A 1 -21.76 2.32 6.18
C MET A 1 -21.86 1.67 4.81
N ALA A 2 -21.18 2.15 3.75
CA ALA A 2 -21.31 1.61 2.38
C ALA A 2 -21.13 0.09 2.27
N THR A 3 -20.11 -0.49 2.92
CA THR A 3 -19.89 -1.95 2.92
C THR A 3 -21.05 -2.74 3.52
N LYS A 4 -21.67 -2.21 4.60
CA LYS A 4 -22.85 -2.82 5.23
C LYS A 4 -24.08 -2.76 4.31
N GLU A 5 -24.31 -1.60 3.68
CA GLU A 5 -25.45 -1.39 2.77
C GLU A 5 -25.33 -2.21 1.49
N ALA A 6 -24.12 -2.26 0.91
CA ALA A 6 -23.85 -3.03 -0.30
C ALA A 6 -23.65 -4.54 -0.06
N ASN A 7 -23.44 -4.95 1.18
CA ASN A 7 -23.08 -6.32 1.58
C ASN A 7 -21.85 -6.85 0.81
N LEU A 8 -20.81 -6.01 0.71
CA LEU A 8 -19.56 -6.32 0.01
C LEU A 8 -18.35 -6.18 0.95
N ASP A 9 -17.35 -7.02 0.72
CA ASP A 9 -16.04 -6.88 1.34
C ASP A 9 -15.36 -5.58 0.89
N ILE A 10 -14.52 -4.98 1.73
CA ILE A 10 -13.84 -3.72 1.44
C ILE A 10 -12.39 -3.73 1.92
N ILE A 11 -11.53 -3.08 1.14
CA ILE A 11 -10.16 -2.72 1.55
C ILE A 11 -10.16 -1.24 1.91
N LEU A 12 -9.71 -0.91 3.14
CA LEU A 12 -9.53 0.45 3.62
C LEU A 12 -8.06 0.83 3.54
N GLY A 13 -7.69 1.61 2.52
CA GLY A 13 -6.33 2.15 2.38
C GLY A 13 -6.07 3.30 3.34
N ALA A 14 -4.93 3.26 4.02
CA ALA A 14 -4.45 4.34 4.88
C ALA A 14 -2.97 4.63 4.59
N SER A 15 -2.68 5.84 4.08
CA SER A 15 -1.31 6.29 3.85
C SER A 15 -0.59 6.62 5.16
N PRO A 16 0.76 6.60 5.20
CA PRO A 16 1.53 7.00 6.38
C PRO A 16 1.16 8.40 6.92
N SER A 17 0.85 9.34 6.03
CA SER A 17 0.41 10.70 6.42
C SER A 17 -0.96 10.67 7.09
N ALA A 18 -1.90 9.93 6.56
CA ALA A 18 -3.23 9.75 7.15
C ALA A 18 -3.15 9.04 8.51
N ILE A 19 -2.33 7.99 8.62
CA ILE A 19 -2.07 7.27 9.87
C ILE A 19 -1.50 8.20 10.93
N LYS A 20 -0.50 9.02 10.56
CA LYS A 20 0.07 10.04 11.45
C LYS A 20 -0.98 11.04 11.91
N TYR A 21 -1.81 11.54 11.00
CA TYR A 21 -2.89 12.49 11.31
C TYR A 21 -3.91 11.88 12.29
N MET A 22 -4.24 10.61 12.14
CA MET A 22 -5.17 9.88 13.00
C MET A 22 -4.56 9.43 14.35
N GLY A 23 -3.28 9.73 14.64
CA GLY A 23 -2.64 9.44 15.92
C GLY A 23 -1.78 8.17 15.94
N GLY A 24 -1.60 7.50 14.82
CA GLY A 24 -0.66 6.36 14.68
C GLY A 24 -1.32 5.03 14.33
N TYR A 25 -0.48 4.04 14.04
CA TYR A 25 -0.90 2.74 13.47
C TYR A 25 -1.90 1.99 14.37
N LYS A 26 -1.63 1.87 15.68
CA LYS A 26 -2.54 1.20 16.62
C LYS A 26 -3.87 1.93 16.76
N THR A 27 -3.85 3.26 16.74
CA THR A 27 -5.07 4.07 16.80
C THR A 27 -5.98 3.78 15.61
N VAL A 28 -5.41 3.70 14.40
CA VAL A 28 -6.17 3.37 13.19
C VAL A 28 -6.77 1.97 13.26
N VAL A 29 -6.00 0.97 13.68
CA VAL A 29 -6.51 -0.40 13.86
C VAL A 29 -7.66 -0.44 14.85
N ASN A 30 -7.53 0.22 16.01
CA ASN A 30 -8.56 0.25 17.03
C ASN A 30 -9.82 1.00 16.57
N LEU A 31 -9.64 2.12 15.84
CA LEU A 31 -10.74 2.87 15.25
C LEU A 31 -11.56 2.00 14.28
N VAL A 32 -10.87 1.31 13.35
CA VAL A 32 -11.53 0.43 12.38
C VAL A 32 -12.26 -0.71 13.08
N ASN A 33 -11.61 -1.36 14.04
CA ASN A 33 -12.23 -2.45 14.81
C ASN A 33 -13.46 -1.98 15.59
N GLY A 34 -13.39 -0.81 16.23
CA GLY A 34 -14.52 -0.21 16.93
C GLY A 34 -15.70 0.07 15.98
N LEU A 35 -15.42 0.66 14.81
CA LEU A 35 -16.45 0.92 13.81
C LEU A 35 -17.09 -0.36 13.27
N ILE A 36 -16.31 -1.43 13.07
CA ILE A 36 -16.84 -2.74 12.65
C ILE A 36 -17.85 -3.26 13.67
N GLN A 37 -17.51 -3.16 14.97
CA GLN A 37 -18.35 -3.61 16.08
C GLN A 37 -19.60 -2.74 16.23
N ASP A 38 -19.44 -1.42 16.36
CA ASP A 38 -20.53 -0.48 16.63
C ASP A 38 -21.55 -0.42 15.47
N LEU A 39 -21.09 -0.57 14.25
CA LEU A 39 -21.93 -0.59 13.05
C LEU A 39 -22.43 -1.98 12.68
N GLU A 40 -22.05 -3.02 13.44
CA GLU A 40 -22.40 -4.43 13.19
C GLU A 40 -22.10 -4.87 11.75
N ILE A 41 -20.92 -4.52 11.23
CA ILE A 41 -20.48 -4.90 9.88
C ILE A 41 -20.18 -6.40 9.86
N LYS A 42 -20.81 -7.15 8.94
CA LYS A 42 -20.67 -8.61 8.82
C LYS A 42 -19.79 -9.03 7.65
N THR A 43 -19.48 -8.11 6.74
CA THR A 43 -18.56 -8.32 5.61
C THR A 43 -17.11 -8.16 6.07
N ASN A 44 -16.17 -8.64 5.24
CA ASN A 44 -14.74 -8.47 5.53
C ASN A 44 -14.32 -7.01 5.32
N VAL A 45 -13.60 -6.48 6.29
CA VAL A 45 -12.96 -5.16 6.23
C VAL A 45 -11.47 -5.36 6.43
N ILE A 46 -10.69 -5.14 5.38
CA ILE A 46 -9.24 -5.30 5.39
C ILE A 46 -8.60 -3.92 5.47
N LEU A 47 -7.88 -3.64 6.56
CA LEU A 47 -7.08 -2.44 6.67
C LEU A 47 -5.75 -2.63 5.93
N HIS A 48 -5.47 -1.75 4.97
CA HIS A 48 -4.30 -1.77 4.10
C HIS A 48 -3.43 -0.53 4.32
N LEU A 49 -2.12 -0.74 4.50
CA LEU A 49 -1.13 0.34 4.44
C LEU A 49 -0.86 0.69 2.98
N ASP A 50 -1.11 1.94 2.60
CA ASP A 50 -0.96 2.46 1.25
C ASP A 50 0.33 3.29 1.13
N HIS A 51 1.25 2.90 0.24
CA HIS A 51 2.56 3.53 -0.01
C HIS A 51 3.44 3.72 1.24
N GLY A 52 3.70 2.66 2.00
CA GLY A 52 4.62 2.69 3.15
C GLY A 52 6.07 2.48 2.77
N ASN A 53 7.00 3.17 3.43
CA ASN A 53 8.42 2.79 3.41
C ASN A 53 8.67 1.53 4.27
N TYR A 54 9.92 1.05 4.33
CA TYR A 54 10.26 -0.16 5.10
C TYR A 54 9.80 -0.09 6.57
N ASN A 55 10.06 1.02 7.25
CA ASN A 55 9.69 1.18 8.66
C ASN A 55 8.16 1.29 8.84
N ASP A 56 7.47 1.95 7.91
CA ASP A 56 6.01 2.03 7.91
C ASP A 56 5.40 0.64 7.81
N CYS A 57 5.92 -0.23 6.93
CA CYS A 57 5.48 -1.61 6.79
C CYS A 57 5.67 -2.40 8.09
N ILE A 58 6.85 -2.31 8.73
CA ILE A 58 7.10 -2.98 10.01
C ILE A 58 6.16 -2.47 11.11
N ASN A 59 5.93 -1.16 11.19
CA ASN A 59 5.01 -0.57 12.16
C ASN A 59 3.55 -1.01 11.93
N ALA A 60 3.10 -1.08 10.67
CA ALA A 60 1.78 -1.56 10.31
C ALA A 60 1.59 -3.04 10.67
N ILE A 61 2.56 -3.90 10.35
CA ILE A 61 2.57 -5.32 10.74
C ILE A 61 2.42 -5.45 12.26
N ASN A 62 3.25 -4.74 13.02
CA ASN A 62 3.24 -4.78 14.49
C ASN A 62 1.93 -4.22 15.10
N ALA A 63 1.26 -3.32 14.39
CA ALA A 63 -0.02 -2.76 14.82
C ALA A 63 -1.22 -3.68 14.53
N GLY A 64 -1.09 -4.63 13.60
CA GLY A 64 -2.14 -5.58 13.23
C GLY A 64 -2.82 -5.32 11.89
N PHE A 65 -2.19 -4.56 10.98
CA PHE A 65 -2.64 -4.48 9.59
C PHE A 65 -2.59 -5.86 8.94
N LYS A 66 -3.57 -6.15 8.08
CA LYS A 66 -3.68 -7.43 7.36
C LYS A 66 -3.25 -7.35 5.90
N SER A 67 -2.99 -6.14 5.42
CA SER A 67 -2.47 -5.88 4.08
C SER A 67 -1.56 -4.67 4.12
N ILE A 68 -0.45 -4.72 3.40
CA ILE A 68 0.55 -3.65 3.37
C ILE A 68 1.13 -3.49 1.97
N MET A 69 1.36 -2.24 1.55
CA MET A 69 2.12 -1.92 0.37
C MET A 69 3.47 -1.32 0.75
N TYR A 70 4.54 -1.97 0.32
CA TYR A 70 5.89 -1.42 0.38
C TYR A 70 6.20 -0.66 -0.91
N ASP A 71 6.36 0.65 -0.80
CA ASP A 71 6.79 1.52 -1.88
C ASP A 71 8.30 1.74 -1.84
N GLY A 72 9.02 0.89 -2.57
CA GLY A 72 10.47 0.99 -2.79
C GLY A 72 10.86 1.75 -4.07
N SER A 73 9.91 2.45 -4.73
CA SER A 73 10.13 3.11 -6.02
C SER A 73 11.18 4.23 -6.00
N LYS A 74 11.47 4.78 -4.81
CA LYS A 74 12.51 5.81 -4.60
C LYS A 74 13.88 5.24 -4.29
N GLU A 75 13.98 3.96 -3.99
CA GLU A 75 15.21 3.25 -3.72
C GLU A 75 15.85 2.75 -5.03
N ASP A 76 17.13 2.38 -4.98
CA ASP A 76 17.68 1.57 -6.07
C ASP A 76 16.99 0.20 -6.12
N PHE A 77 16.91 -0.39 -7.31
CA PHE A 77 16.14 -1.61 -7.53
C PHE A 77 16.62 -2.80 -6.67
N LYS A 78 17.94 -2.89 -6.42
CA LYS A 78 18.50 -3.95 -5.56
C LYS A 78 18.04 -3.79 -4.11
N THR A 79 18.02 -2.59 -3.59
CA THR A 79 17.51 -2.26 -2.25
C THR A 79 16.01 -2.54 -2.18
N ASN A 80 15.22 -2.17 -3.21
CA ASN A 80 13.80 -2.48 -3.29
C ASN A 80 13.57 -3.99 -3.16
N ILE A 81 14.24 -4.82 -3.96
CA ILE A 81 14.15 -6.29 -3.90
C ILE A 81 14.49 -6.83 -2.51
N LEU A 82 15.61 -6.39 -1.92
CA LEU A 82 16.07 -6.88 -0.60
C LEU A 82 15.07 -6.54 0.51
N ASN A 83 14.55 -5.33 0.52
CA ASN A 83 13.58 -4.89 1.51
C ASN A 83 12.24 -5.60 1.33
N THR A 84 11.77 -5.75 0.09
CA THR A 84 10.57 -6.52 -0.23
C THR A 84 10.68 -7.95 0.28
N GLN A 85 11.80 -8.65 0.03
CA GLN A 85 12.02 -10.01 0.53
C GLN A 85 11.98 -10.11 2.06
N LYS A 86 12.58 -9.14 2.76
CA LYS A 86 12.54 -9.10 4.24
C LYS A 86 11.11 -8.93 4.74
N ILE A 87 10.34 -8.01 4.15
CA ILE A 87 8.94 -7.76 4.51
C ILE A 87 8.10 -9.01 4.25
N VAL A 88 8.21 -9.62 3.07
CA VAL A 88 7.51 -10.85 2.70
C VAL A 88 7.79 -11.97 3.70
N ASN A 89 9.06 -12.16 4.09
CA ASN A 89 9.44 -13.20 5.06
C ASN A 89 8.81 -13.01 6.45
N ILE A 90 8.55 -11.77 6.85
CA ILE A 90 7.85 -11.46 8.11
C ILE A 90 6.35 -11.64 7.92
N ALA A 91 5.78 -11.05 6.87
CA ALA A 91 4.35 -11.00 6.59
C ALA A 91 3.73 -12.39 6.40
N LYS A 92 4.42 -13.30 5.68
CA LYS A 92 3.97 -14.68 5.45
C LYS A 92 3.77 -15.49 6.74
N LYS A 93 4.56 -15.22 7.78
CA LYS A 93 4.40 -15.91 9.08
C LYS A 93 3.16 -15.44 9.85
N LEU A 94 2.58 -14.32 9.45
CA LEU A 94 1.49 -13.63 10.14
C LEU A 94 0.22 -13.58 9.27
N ASP A 95 0.23 -14.23 8.11
CA ASP A 95 -0.87 -14.22 7.13
C ASP A 95 -1.27 -12.78 6.75
N ILE A 96 -0.26 -12.01 6.34
CA ILE A 96 -0.41 -10.61 5.90
C ILE A 96 -0.10 -10.53 4.42
N THR A 97 -1.03 -9.95 3.63
CA THR A 97 -0.86 -9.69 2.20
C THR A 97 0.18 -8.59 1.98
N VAL A 98 1.09 -8.82 1.04
CA VAL A 98 2.15 -7.87 0.67
C VAL A 98 1.98 -7.43 -0.77
N GLU A 99 1.86 -6.11 -0.97
CA GLU A 99 2.00 -5.42 -2.24
C GLU A 99 3.37 -4.75 -2.32
N ALA A 100 3.96 -4.68 -3.52
CA ALA A 100 5.18 -3.90 -3.75
C ALA A 100 5.14 -3.21 -5.11
N GLU A 101 5.83 -2.05 -5.20
CA GLU A 101 5.87 -1.21 -6.40
C GLU A 101 7.21 -1.33 -7.13
N VAL A 102 7.13 -1.37 -8.46
CA VAL A 102 8.27 -1.25 -9.38
C VAL A 102 7.98 -0.24 -10.47
N GLY A 103 9.00 0.53 -10.84
CA GLY A 103 8.84 1.76 -11.60
C GLY A 103 8.51 2.92 -10.68
N ARG A 104 8.06 4.03 -11.22
CA ARG A 104 7.64 5.20 -10.45
C ARG A 104 6.45 5.87 -11.10
N ILE A 105 5.36 5.95 -10.36
CA ILE A 105 4.16 6.69 -10.77
C ILE A 105 4.41 8.18 -10.49
N GLY A 106 4.16 9.04 -11.49
CA GLY A 106 4.34 10.49 -11.35
C GLY A 106 3.38 11.12 -10.35
N LEU A 107 3.85 12.12 -9.63
CA LEU A 107 2.99 12.96 -8.77
C LEU A 107 2.45 14.15 -9.56
N ASP A 108 1.26 14.60 -9.18
CA ASP A 108 0.42 15.64 -9.75
C ASP A 108 1.15 16.79 -10.49
N ILE A 109 0.72 17.05 -11.72
CA ILE A 109 1.23 18.08 -12.65
C ILE A 109 0.95 19.51 -12.16
N SER A 110 -0.05 19.72 -11.31
CA SER A 110 -0.49 21.06 -10.89
C SER A 110 0.56 21.91 -10.16
N LYS A 111 1.73 21.33 -9.86
CA LYS A 111 2.79 21.96 -9.07
C LYS A 111 4.10 22.22 -9.84
N ASN A 112 4.09 22.29 -11.17
CA ASN A 112 5.27 22.61 -12.00
C ASN A 112 6.56 21.82 -11.69
N LYS A 113 6.45 20.58 -11.22
CA LYS A 113 7.59 19.66 -11.04
C LYS A 113 7.63 18.70 -12.22
N SER A 114 8.79 18.55 -12.83
CA SER A 114 9.05 17.50 -13.83
C SER A 114 8.58 16.16 -13.27
N LEU A 115 7.68 15.52 -14.00
CA LEU A 115 7.15 14.20 -13.63
C LEU A 115 8.31 13.21 -13.68
N ASP A 116 8.80 12.81 -12.53
CA ASP A 116 9.76 11.72 -12.41
C ASP A 116 9.03 10.39 -12.57
N ILE A 117 8.53 10.16 -13.81
CA ILE A 117 7.84 8.93 -14.19
C ILE A 117 8.89 7.95 -14.69
N GLN A 118 8.98 6.82 -14.05
CA GLN A 118 9.77 5.70 -14.53
C GLN A 118 8.85 4.51 -14.84
N LYS A 119 8.59 4.30 -16.14
CA LYS A 119 7.81 3.14 -16.57
C LYS A 119 8.48 1.84 -16.12
N THR A 120 7.67 0.91 -15.65
CA THR A 120 8.14 -0.40 -15.20
C THR A 120 8.78 -1.17 -16.34
N ASN A 121 9.99 -1.66 -16.08
CA ASN A 121 10.67 -2.63 -16.96
C ASN A 121 10.12 -4.03 -16.67
N ILE A 122 9.87 -4.82 -17.72
CA ILE A 122 9.29 -6.17 -17.61
C ILE A 122 10.16 -7.11 -16.79
N GLU A 123 11.48 -7.06 -16.97
CA GLU A 123 12.39 -7.93 -16.21
C GLU A 123 12.46 -7.56 -14.73
N ASP A 124 12.36 -6.27 -14.41
CA ASP A 124 12.30 -5.82 -13.03
C ASP A 124 10.97 -6.19 -12.37
N ALA A 125 9.86 -6.09 -13.11
CA ALA A 125 8.56 -6.58 -12.64
C ALA A 125 8.60 -8.07 -12.29
N LYS A 126 9.16 -8.92 -13.16
CA LYS A 126 9.33 -10.35 -12.93
C LYS A 126 10.20 -10.64 -11.70
N LYS A 127 11.31 -9.90 -11.54
CA LYS A 127 12.21 -10.07 -10.37
C LYS A 127 11.51 -9.70 -9.07
N LEU A 128 10.76 -8.59 -9.07
CA LEU A 128 10.02 -8.17 -7.88
C LEU A 128 8.88 -9.16 -7.55
N ALA A 129 8.13 -9.63 -8.53
CA ALA A 129 7.11 -10.65 -8.36
C ALA A 129 7.68 -11.96 -7.76
N ASN A 130 8.88 -12.35 -8.16
CA ASN A 130 9.57 -13.55 -7.66
C ASN A 130 10.05 -13.43 -6.20
N THR A 131 9.92 -12.26 -5.56
CA THR A 131 10.20 -12.12 -4.12
C THR A 131 9.13 -12.78 -3.24
N GLY A 132 8.00 -13.14 -3.84
CA GLY A 132 6.88 -13.80 -3.18
C GLY A 132 5.84 -12.83 -2.62
N ILE A 133 5.74 -11.63 -3.19
CA ILE A 133 4.63 -10.70 -2.97
C ILE A 133 3.33 -11.28 -3.52
N ASP A 134 2.21 -10.77 -3.01
CA ASP A 134 0.87 -11.17 -3.43
C ASP A 134 0.33 -10.24 -4.53
N LEU A 135 0.71 -8.96 -4.50
CA LEU A 135 0.25 -7.91 -5.42
C LEU A 135 1.45 -7.12 -5.93
N LEU A 136 1.38 -6.72 -7.21
CA LEU A 136 2.43 -5.94 -7.87
C LEU A 136 1.83 -4.65 -8.44
N ALA A 137 2.31 -3.51 -7.95
CA ALA A 137 2.02 -2.20 -8.53
C ALA A 137 3.04 -1.87 -9.63
N VAL A 138 2.54 -1.48 -10.81
CA VAL A 138 3.34 -1.17 -11.99
C VAL A 138 3.06 0.23 -12.51
N ALA A 139 4.12 0.97 -12.87
CA ALA A 139 4.01 2.26 -13.50
C ALA A 139 3.93 2.09 -15.04
N ILE A 140 2.79 2.41 -15.61
CA ILE A 140 2.55 2.32 -17.07
C ILE A 140 2.61 3.67 -17.79
N GLY A 141 3.02 4.73 -17.07
CA GLY A 141 3.04 6.12 -17.54
C GLY A 141 1.88 6.96 -17.02
N ASN A 142 1.10 6.42 -16.12
CA ASN A 142 0.04 7.12 -15.38
C ASN A 142 0.62 8.02 -14.29
N ILE A 143 -0.22 8.95 -13.82
CA ILE A 143 0.07 9.88 -12.74
C ILE A 143 -1.02 9.83 -11.67
N HIS A 144 -0.67 10.19 -10.45
CA HIS A 144 -1.64 10.53 -9.42
C HIS A 144 -2.12 11.96 -9.65
N GLY A 145 -3.40 12.15 -9.95
CA GLY A 145 -4.01 13.47 -10.15
C GLY A 145 -4.94 13.53 -11.35
N GLN A 146 -5.40 14.74 -11.69
CA GLN A 146 -6.23 14.97 -12.84
C GLN A 146 -5.37 15.07 -14.11
N TYR A 147 -5.83 14.42 -15.17
CA TYR A 147 -5.28 14.61 -16.51
C TYR A 147 -5.92 15.87 -17.10
N GLU A 148 -5.10 16.75 -17.68
CA GLU A 148 -5.65 17.87 -18.48
C GLU A 148 -6.37 17.29 -19.69
N SER A 149 -7.62 17.72 -19.91
CA SER A 149 -8.35 17.41 -21.14
C SER A 149 -7.66 18.16 -22.28
N ASN A 150 -7.14 17.45 -23.29
CA ASN A 150 -6.72 18.04 -24.55
C ASN A 150 -7.89 18.62 -25.31
#